data_09d7889b0cc8acacf01ae025a070a62e
#
_entry.id   09d7889b0cc8acacf01ae025a070a62e
#
_cell.length_a   1.000
_cell.length_b   1.000
_cell.length_c   1.000
_cell.angle_alpha   90.00
_cell.angle_beta   90.00
_cell.angle_gamma   90.00
#
_symmetry.space_group_name_H-M   'P 1'
#
loop_
_entity.id
_entity.type
_entity.pdbx_description
1 polymer ?
#
loop_
_entity_poly.entity_id
_entity_poly.type
_entity_poly.pdbx_seq_one_letter_code
_entity_poly.pdbx_strand_id
1 'polypeptide(L)'
;MRKILFVCILISFVAIAAMGQERSALFVGISDYPESSGFKKIHGANDYEIVGKMLDNKGFKTTTLLNSQATAANIRNELQNLATNSAKGSYVYIHFSCHGQPFEDKPPFDEDDRWDESLVAYDAKVNYNSGVYEGENHIIDDELYSYFTTIRQKIGENGLLCVVIDACYSGTGSRDEEDDEGIERGTRLGFSEDGKLFAPRIDRTGNYAIEKIPNAADIIVLEACRAYQTSKEVVKNGKHYGSLSYYVVQVLNSHRITKNTDWILQLRDLMASDPALINQNMVYEISF
;
A
#
# COMPACT_ATOMS: atom_id res chain seq x y z
N MET A 1 10.38 -77.98 13.37
CA MET A 1 9.39 -77.07 12.79
C MET A 1 9.69 -75.61 13.21
N ARG A 2 10.29 -74.81 12.34
CA ARG A 2 10.63 -73.36 12.60
C ARG A 2 9.44 -72.54 12.21
N LYS A 3 8.83 -71.84 13.16
CA LYS A 3 7.76 -70.84 12.91
C LYS A 3 8.42 -69.56 12.46
N ILE A 4 8.16 -69.12 11.20
CA ILE A 4 8.54 -67.87 10.64
C ILE A 4 7.46 -66.87 11.04
N LEU A 5 7.82 -65.87 11.85
CA LEU A 5 6.94 -64.74 12.25
C LEU A 5 7.03 -63.65 11.19
N PHE A 6 5.99 -63.47 10.39
CA PHE A 6 5.87 -62.33 9.47
C PHE A 6 5.47 -61.07 10.28
N VAL A 7 6.39 -60.13 10.42
CA VAL A 7 6.11 -58.80 10.94
C VAL A 7 5.69 -57.93 9.76
N CYS A 8 4.41 -57.68 9.64
CA CYS A 8 3.90 -56.66 8.71
C CYS A 8 4.18 -55.28 9.28
N ILE A 9 5.18 -54.56 8.74
CA ILE A 9 5.41 -53.15 9.02
C ILE A 9 4.39 -52.37 8.18
N LEU A 10 3.35 -51.81 8.85
CA LEU A 10 2.43 -50.86 8.25
C LEU A 10 3.14 -49.50 8.15
N ILE A 11 3.65 -49.18 6.97
CA ILE A 11 4.17 -47.83 6.69
C ILE A 11 2.95 -46.95 6.40
N SER A 12 2.54 -46.19 7.40
CA SER A 12 1.54 -45.12 7.23
C SER A 12 2.21 -44.00 6.44
N PHE A 13 1.93 -43.91 5.16
CA PHE A 13 2.20 -42.74 4.36
C PHE A 13 1.25 -41.60 4.85
N VAL A 14 1.74 -40.74 5.73
CA VAL A 14 1.11 -39.45 5.95
C VAL A 14 1.35 -38.63 4.67
N ALA A 15 0.37 -38.58 3.78
CA ALA A 15 0.37 -37.67 2.68
C ALA A 15 0.29 -36.26 3.27
N ILE A 16 1.43 -35.60 3.46
CA ILE A 16 1.49 -34.16 3.65
C ILE A 16 1.04 -33.59 2.31
N ALA A 17 -0.26 -33.27 2.22
CA ALA A 17 -0.75 -32.44 1.14
C ALA A 17 0.11 -31.18 1.18
N ALA A 18 0.90 -30.95 0.14
CA ALA A 18 1.57 -29.67 -0.07
C ALA A 18 0.43 -28.66 -0.27
N MET A 19 -0.07 -28.11 0.83
CA MET A 19 -0.98 -26.97 0.77
C MET A 19 -0.20 -25.87 0.09
N GLY A 20 -0.63 -25.50 -1.13
CA GLY A 20 -0.04 -24.37 -1.85
C GLY A 20 -0.02 -23.16 -0.92
N GLN A 21 1.05 -22.36 -0.99
CA GLN A 21 1.21 -21.16 -0.19
C GLN A 21 -0.03 -20.26 -0.32
N GLU A 22 -0.72 -19.98 0.78
CA GLU A 22 -1.90 -19.12 0.81
C GLU A 22 -1.53 -17.71 0.36
N ARG A 23 -2.41 -17.10 -0.43
CA ARG A 23 -2.21 -15.76 -0.98
C ARG A 23 -3.45 -14.92 -0.73
N SER A 24 -3.32 -13.92 0.13
CA SER A 24 -4.39 -12.99 0.49
C SER A 24 -4.03 -11.59 0.03
N ALA A 25 -5.01 -10.83 -0.45
CA ALA A 25 -4.82 -9.44 -0.82
C ALA A 25 -5.92 -8.55 -0.26
N LEU A 26 -5.54 -7.32 0.07
CA LEU A 26 -6.44 -6.20 0.34
C LEU A 26 -6.19 -5.13 -0.72
N PHE A 27 -7.25 -4.69 -1.40
CA PHE A 27 -7.23 -3.54 -2.29
C PHE A 27 -8.16 -2.45 -1.76
N VAL A 28 -7.62 -1.26 -1.54
CA VAL A 28 -8.35 -0.04 -1.16
C VAL A 28 -8.24 0.95 -2.30
N GLY A 29 -9.38 1.34 -2.91
CA GLY A 29 -9.40 2.28 -4.03
C GLY A 29 -10.51 3.32 -3.90
N ILE A 30 -10.15 4.60 -3.91
CA ILE A 30 -11.10 5.69 -3.75
C ILE A 30 -11.01 6.64 -4.94
N SER A 31 -12.13 6.86 -5.61
CA SER A 31 -12.27 7.84 -6.69
C SER A 31 -13.15 9.01 -6.30
N ASP A 32 -14.31 8.70 -5.76
CA ASP A 32 -15.36 9.66 -5.50
C ASP A 32 -15.45 9.95 -3.99
N TYR A 33 -14.67 10.94 -3.54
CA TYR A 33 -14.77 11.43 -2.17
C TYR A 33 -16.05 12.25 -1.98
N PRO A 34 -16.66 12.26 -0.77
CA PRO A 34 -17.79 13.13 -0.49
C PRO A 34 -17.42 14.61 -0.72
N GLU A 35 -18.30 15.41 -1.30
CA GLU A 35 -18.06 16.85 -1.49
C GLU A 35 -17.73 17.55 -0.16
N SER A 36 -18.38 17.11 0.93
CA SER A 36 -18.15 17.62 2.29
C SER A 36 -16.78 17.26 2.87
N SER A 37 -16.03 16.35 2.24
CA SER A 37 -14.68 16.01 2.67
C SER A 37 -13.66 17.07 2.33
N GLY A 38 -13.89 17.82 1.24
CA GLY A 38 -12.97 18.80 0.68
C GLY A 38 -11.89 18.23 -0.24
N PHE A 39 -11.79 16.91 -0.37
CA PHE A 39 -10.87 16.27 -1.32
C PHE A 39 -11.44 16.28 -2.74
N LYS A 40 -10.55 16.42 -3.73
CA LYS A 40 -10.92 16.33 -5.15
C LYS A 40 -11.17 14.89 -5.57
N LYS A 41 -11.92 14.74 -6.66
CA LYS A 41 -12.06 13.45 -7.33
C LYS A 41 -10.73 13.01 -7.95
N ILE A 42 -10.43 11.72 -7.80
CA ILE A 42 -9.34 10.99 -8.47
C ILE A 42 -9.88 9.70 -9.08
N HIS A 43 -9.03 8.79 -9.56
CA HIS A 43 -9.49 7.55 -10.17
C HIS A 43 -8.95 6.28 -9.51
N GLY A 44 -8.70 6.32 -8.18
CA GLY A 44 -8.12 5.19 -7.45
C GLY A 44 -8.95 3.89 -7.52
N ALA A 45 -10.28 3.99 -7.57
CA ALA A 45 -11.12 2.80 -7.74
C ALA A 45 -10.97 2.14 -9.13
N ASN A 46 -10.56 2.88 -10.17
CA ASN A 46 -10.32 2.31 -11.51
C ASN A 46 -9.13 1.33 -11.50
N ASP A 47 -8.16 1.53 -10.62
CA ASP A 47 -6.96 0.70 -10.57
C ASP A 47 -7.28 -0.75 -10.24
N TYR A 48 -8.41 -1.01 -9.57
CA TYR A 48 -8.87 -2.37 -9.31
C TYR A 48 -9.14 -3.17 -10.59
N GLU A 49 -9.54 -2.51 -11.69
CA GLU A 49 -9.79 -3.21 -12.96
C GLU A 49 -8.55 -3.96 -13.47
N ILE A 50 -7.37 -3.39 -13.24
CA ILE A 50 -6.09 -3.96 -13.70
C ILE A 50 -5.37 -4.72 -12.60
N VAL A 51 -5.32 -4.16 -11.39
CA VAL A 51 -4.68 -4.78 -10.22
C VAL A 51 -5.41 -6.05 -9.81
N GLY A 52 -6.76 -6.03 -9.76
CA GLY A 52 -7.57 -7.20 -9.42
C GLY A 52 -7.31 -8.38 -10.37
N LYS A 53 -7.30 -8.14 -11.68
CA LYS A 53 -6.98 -9.17 -12.68
C LYS A 53 -5.57 -9.75 -12.50
N MET A 54 -4.59 -8.89 -12.22
CA MET A 54 -3.22 -9.32 -11.95
C MET A 54 -3.14 -10.20 -10.70
N LEU A 55 -3.83 -9.82 -9.62
CA LEU A 55 -3.88 -10.58 -8.38
C LEU A 55 -4.59 -11.93 -8.56
N ASP A 56 -5.72 -11.96 -9.26
CA ASP A 56 -6.45 -13.19 -9.58
C ASP A 56 -5.57 -14.17 -10.37
N ASN A 57 -4.86 -13.68 -11.41
CA ASN A 57 -3.93 -14.49 -12.21
C ASN A 57 -2.76 -15.03 -11.39
N LYS A 58 -2.42 -14.38 -10.27
CA LYS A 58 -1.40 -14.83 -9.32
C LYS A 58 -1.96 -15.70 -8.20
N GLY A 59 -3.25 -15.97 -8.19
CA GLY A 59 -3.92 -16.81 -7.22
C GLY A 59 -4.13 -16.16 -5.86
N PHE A 60 -4.21 -14.83 -5.79
CA PHE A 60 -4.58 -14.13 -4.57
C PHE A 60 -6.10 -14.15 -4.38
N LYS A 61 -6.52 -14.38 -3.13
CA LYS A 61 -7.89 -14.11 -2.69
C LYS A 61 -7.95 -12.65 -2.25
N THR A 62 -8.64 -11.81 -3.02
CA THR A 62 -8.66 -10.37 -2.80
C THR A 62 -9.92 -9.91 -2.09
N THR A 63 -9.76 -9.18 -0.99
CA THR A 63 -10.79 -8.33 -0.38
C THR A 63 -10.67 -6.93 -0.96
N THR A 64 -11.78 -6.31 -1.34
CA THR A 64 -11.80 -4.98 -1.95
C THR A 64 -12.65 -4.02 -1.14
N LEU A 65 -12.13 -2.81 -0.96
CA LEU A 65 -12.84 -1.67 -0.41
C LEU A 65 -12.79 -0.53 -1.43
N LEU A 66 -13.92 -0.25 -2.07
CA LEU A 66 -14.02 0.77 -3.12
C LEU A 66 -14.93 1.92 -2.68
N ASN A 67 -14.48 3.16 -2.90
CA ASN A 67 -15.21 4.38 -2.60
C ASN A 67 -15.83 4.36 -1.18
N SER A 68 -17.15 4.44 -1.06
CA SER A 68 -17.84 4.47 0.24
C SER A 68 -17.61 3.24 1.14
N GLN A 69 -17.07 2.16 0.61
CA GLN A 69 -16.66 1.01 1.41
C GLN A 69 -15.29 1.22 2.07
N ALA A 70 -14.48 2.13 1.54
CA ALA A 70 -13.12 2.41 2.02
C ALA A 70 -13.10 3.46 3.16
N THR A 71 -14.00 3.32 4.14
CA THR A 71 -13.97 4.11 5.37
C THR A 71 -12.76 3.71 6.23
N ALA A 72 -12.27 4.63 7.06
CA ALA A 72 -11.16 4.32 7.96
C ALA A 72 -11.43 3.10 8.83
N ALA A 73 -12.65 2.97 9.36
CA ALA A 73 -13.05 1.81 10.16
C ALA A 73 -12.97 0.49 9.37
N ASN A 74 -13.43 0.47 8.12
CA ASN A 74 -13.39 -0.73 7.29
C ASN A 74 -11.95 -1.09 6.89
N ILE A 75 -11.10 -0.10 6.57
CA ILE A 75 -9.69 -0.33 6.26
C ILE A 75 -8.97 -0.93 7.47
N ARG A 76 -9.14 -0.34 8.68
CA ARG A 76 -8.59 -0.86 9.94
C ARG A 76 -9.05 -2.28 10.23
N ASN A 77 -10.34 -2.56 10.02
CA ASN A 77 -10.91 -3.90 10.22
C ASN A 77 -10.26 -4.93 9.29
N GLU A 78 -10.04 -4.61 8.01
CA GLU A 78 -9.43 -5.55 7.08
C GLU A 78 -7.92 -5.72 7.32
N LEU A 79 -7.20 -4.67 7.71
CA LEU A 79 -5.81 -4.77 8.16
C LEU A 79 -5.70 -5.66 9.41
N GLN A 80 -6.58 -5.47 10.39
CA GLN A 80 -6.66 -6.32 11.59
C GLN A 80 -7.04 -7.76 11.24
N ASN A 81 -7.90 -7.97 10.24
CA ASN A 81 -8.30 -9.28 9.75
C ASN A 81 -7.11 -10.03 9.14
N LEU A 82 -6.29 -9.35 8.32
CA LEU A 82 -5.04 -9.90 7.80
C LEU A 82 -4.06 -10.24 8.92
N ALA A 83 -3.89 -9.34 9.91
CA ALA A 83 -3.01 -9.54 11.06
C ALA A 83 -3.42 -10.73 11.94
N THR A 84 -4.70 -11.06 11.99
CA THR A 84 -5.25 -12.12 12.85
C THR A 84 -5.34 -13.47 12.14
N ASN A 85 -5.80 -13.47 10.89
CA ASN A 85 -6.27 -14.68 10.21
C ASN A 85 -5.33 -15.22 9.12
N SER A 86 -4.29 -14.47 8.72
CA SER A 86 -3.31 -14.97 7.75
C SER A 86 -2.57 -16.21 8.27
N ALA A 87 -2.35 -17.20 7.41
CA ALA A 87 -1.64 -18.43 7.77
C ALA A 87 -0.11 -18.20 7.79
N LYS A 88 0.62 -19.06 8.53
CA LYS A 88 2.09 -19.07 8.46
C LYS A 88 2.57 -19.44 7.06
N GLY A 89 3.56 -18.69 6.57
CA GLY A 89 4.13 -18.87 5.23
C GLY A 89 3.31 -18.26 4.12
N SER A 90 2.17 -17.59 4.41
CA SER A 90 1.35 -16.96 3.37
C SER A 90 2.02 -15.74 2.74
N TYR A 91 1.59 -15.42 1.52
CA TYR A 91 1.89 -14.16 0.86
C TYR A 91 0.71 -13.20 1.05
N VAL A 92 1.00 -12.03 1.58
CA VAL A 92 0.01 -10.96 1.76
C VAL A 92 0.37 -9.80 0.84
N TYR A 93 -0.61 -9.31 0.09
CA TYR A 93 -0.48 -8.13 -0.76
C TYR A 93 -1.50 -7.08 -0.33
N ILE A 94 -1.03 -5.85 -0.13
CA ILE A 94 -1.89 -4.72 0.24
C ILE A 94 -1.67 -3.61 -0.78
N HIS A 95 -2.76 -3.03 -1.28
CA HIS A 95 -2.71 -1.97 -2.27
C HIS A 95 -3.62 -0.83 -1.86
N PHE A 96 -3.05 0.35 -1.67
CA PHE A 96 -3.76 1.59 -1.46
C PHE A 96 -3.68 2.46 -2.72
N SER A 97 -4.83 2.91 -3.18
CA SER A 97 -4.98 3.80 -4.32
C SER A 97 -5.99 4.90 -3.95
N CYS A 98 -5.49 5.96 -3.31
CA CYS A 98 -6.27 7.00 -2.67
C CYS A 98 -5.49 8.32 -2.61
N HIS A 99 -6.08 9.36 -2.01
CA HIS A 99 -5.32 10.55 -1.61
C HIS A 99 -4.41 10.27 -0.43
N GLY A 100 -3.31 10.99 -0.36
CA GLY A 100 -2.52 11.17 0.84
C GLY A 100 -2.58 12.63 1.33
N GLN A 101 -2.29 12.83 2.59
CA GLN A 101 -2.20 14.15 3.23
C GLN A 101 -1.15 14.14 4.32
N PRO A 102 -0.26 15.17 4.41
CA PRO A 102 0.61 15.33 5.56
C PRO A 102 -0.23 15.54 6.81
N PHE A 103 0.12 14.86 7.89
CA PHE A 103 -0.58 14.92 9.17
C PHE A 103 0.38 15.46 10.23
N GLU A 104 -0.05 16.41 11.06
CA GLU A 104 0.81 16.98 12.09
C GLU A 104 1.22 15.89 13.10
N ASP A 105 2.54 15.65 13.19
CA ASP A 105 3.15 14.69 14.11
C ASP A 105 2.78 15.01 15.57
N LYS A 106 2.36 14.00 16.30
CA LYS A 106 1.94 14.09 17.70
C LYS A 106 2.94 13.36 18.59
N PRO A 107 3.02 13.68 19.90
CA PRO A 107 3.90 12.94 20.80
C PRO A 107 3.74 11.42 20.67
N PRO A 108 4.88 10.68 20.50
CA PRO A 108 6.26 11.03 20.91
C PRO A 108 7.11 11.86 19.95
N PHE A 109 6.61 12.48 18.91
CA PHE A 109 7.36 13.31 17.94
C PHE A 109 8.63 12.62 17.44
N ASP A 110 8.46 11.70 16.54
CA ASP A 110 9.55 10.92 15.93
C ASP A 110 9.94 11.39 14.52
N GLU A 111 9.12 12.29 13.91
CA GLU A 111 9.45 12.86 12.61
C GLU A 111 10.29 14.15 12.73
N ASP A 112 11.42 14.19 11.99
CA ASP A 112 12.37 15.34 11.98
C ASP A 112 11.71 16.64 11.50
N ASP A 113 10.75 16.56 10.58
CA ASP A 113 10.03 17.71 10.02
C ASP A 113 8.68 17.99 10.68
N ARG A 114 8.30 17.14 11.64
CA ARG A 114 7.04 17.24 12.42
C ARG A 114 5.79 16.92 11.63
N TRP A 115 5.90 16.08 10.61
CA TRP A 115 4.77 15.63 9.82
C TRP A 115 4.83 14.14 9.57
N ASP A 116 3.75 13.44 9.89
CA ASP A 116 3.46 12.09 9.47
C ASP A 116 2.90 12.08 8.04
N GLU A 117 3.09 10.98 7.33
CA GLU A 117 2.35 10.68 6.13
C GLU A 117 1.02 9.98 6.48
N SER A 118 -0.08 10.42 5.86
CA SER A 118 -1.35 9.74 6.09
C SER A 118 -2.09 9.39 4.81
N LEU A 119 -2.72 8.21 4.81
CA LEU A 119 -3.68 7.82 3.80
C LEU A 119 -5.06 8.39 4.15
N VAL A 120 -5.73 8.94 3.14
CA VAL A 120 -7.04 9.58 3.28
C VAL A 120 -8.12 8.56 2.99
N ALA A 121 -8.84 8.11 4.03
CA ALA A 121 -10.01 7.25 3.87
C ALA A 121 -11.22 8.03 3.29
N TYR A 122 -12.23 7.31 2.81
CA TYR A 122 -13.41 7.90 2.18
C TYR A 122 -14.14 8.90 3.07
N ASP A 123 -14.16 8.67 4.36
CA ASP A 123 -14.84 9.47 5.40
C ASP A 123 -13.92 10.49 6.10
N ALA A 124 -12.68 10.65 5.64
CA ALA A 124 -11.77 11.70 6.11
C ALA A 124 -12.18 13.09 5.59
N LYS A 125 -11.74 14.14 6.28
CA LYS A 125 -11.92 15.52 5.88
C LYS A 125 -10.59 16.24 5.78
N VAL A 126 -10.45 17.09 4.79
CA VAL A 126 -9.20 17.80 4.47
C VAL A 126 -8.77 18.80 5.55
N ASN A 127 -9.72 19.33 6.34
CA ASN A 127 -9.44 20.35 7.36
C ASN A 127 -9.72 19.83 8.77
N TYR A 128 -8.82 20.17 9.68
CA TYR A 128 -9.05 20.04 11.12
C TYR A 128 -10.21 20.95 11.57
N ASN A 129 -11.07 20.45 12.44
CA ASN A 129 -12.15 21.22 13.04
C ASN A 129 -12.37 20.74 14.48
N SER A 130 -11.84 21.50 15.44
CA SER A 130 -11.85 21.16 16.87
C SER A 130 -13.23 20.77 17.37
N GLY A 131 -13.33 19.63 18.06
CA GLY A 131 -14.56 19.06 18.59
C GLY A 131 -15.55 18.52 17.54
N VAL A 132 -15.19 18.54 16.24
CA VAL A 132 -16.02 18.03 15.14
C VAL A 132 -15.31 16.97 14.32
N TYR A 133 -14.04 17.23 13.95
CA TYR A 133 -13.19 16.30 13.22
C TYR A 133 -11.72 16.63 13.49
N GLU A 134 -11.03 15.74 14.18
CA GLU A 134 -9.65 15.93 14.62
C GLU A 134 -8.66 14.95 13.97
N GLY A 135 -9.09 14.32 12.84
CA GLY A 135 -8.24 13.47 12.02
C GLY A 135 -8.44 11.97 12.22
N GLU A 136 -9.47 11.56 12.95
CA GLU A 136 -9.75 10.17 13.31
C GLU A 136 -9.91 9.22 12.10
N ASN A 137 -10.16 9.74 10.90
CA ASN A 137 -10.32 8.98 9.68
C ASN A 137 -9.13 9.10 8.71
N HIS A 138 -8.03 9.74 9.14
CA HIS A 138 -6.73 9.56 8.51
C HIS A 138 -6.07 8.30 9.06
N ILE A 139 -5.29 7.61 8.23
CA ILE A 139 -4.53 6.42 8.65
C ILE A 139 -3.07 6.80 8.48
N ILE A 140 -2.42 7.16 9.59
CA ILE A 140 -1.02 7.59 9.61
C ILE A 140 -0.09 6.40 9.39
N ASP A 141 1.09 6.66 8.91
CA ASP A 141 2.12 5.65 8.59
C ASP A 141 2.56 4.85 9.81
N ASP A 142 2.65 5.44 11.01
CA ASP A 142 2.87 4.74 12.28
C ASP A 142 1.83 3.67 12.56
N GLU A 143 0.55 4.01 12.34
CA GLU A 143 -0.54 3.04 12.47
C GLU A 143 -0.38 1.90 11.46
N LEU A 144 -0.07 2.23 10.20
CA LEU A 144 0.18 1.24 9.14
C LEU A 144 1.37 0.35 9.48
N TYR A 145 2.48 0.93 9.96
CA TYR A 145 3.66 0.19 10.37
C TYR A 145 3.35 -0.83 11.48
N SER A 146 2.49 -0.45 12.43
CA SER A 146 2.03 -1.37 13.49
C SER A 146 1.27 -2.57 12.90
N TYR A 147 0.34 -2.36 11.95
CA TYR A 147 -0.35 -3.45 11.25
C TYR A 147 0.62 -4.30 10.42
N PHE A 148 1.52 -3.67 9.66
CA PHE A 148 2.50 -4.40 8.85
C PHE A 148 3.40 -5.27 9.70
N THR A 149 3.86 -4.76 10.84
CA THR A 149 4.66 -5.52 11.81
C THR A 149 3.90 -6.74 12.32
N THR A 150 2.63 -6.56 12.71
CA THR A 150 1.79 -7.65 13.21
C THR A 150 1.52 -8.70 12.12
N ILE A 151 1.24 -8.28 10.88
CA ILE A 151 1.05 -9.19 9.75
C ILE A 151 2.35 -9.97 9.48
N ARG A 152 3.52 -9.31 9.45
CA ARG A 152 4.83 -9.95 9.26
C ARG A 152 5.11 -11.02 10.31
N GLN A 153 4.85 -10.71 11.59
CA GLN A 153 4.98 -11.68 12.69
C GLN A 153 4.02 -12.86 12.55
N LYS A 154 2.78 -12.59 12.14
CA LYS A 154 1.75 -13.61 11.94
C LYS A 154 2.11 -14.61 10.84
N ILE A 155 2.52 -14.11 9.67
CA ILE A 155 2.86 -14.98 8.54
C ILE A 155 4.27 -15.61 8.65
N GLY A 156 5.15 -15.04 9.49
CA GLY A 156 6.46 -15.62 9.84
C GLY A 156 7.46 -15.63 8.69
N GLU A 157 8.70 -16.07 8.97
CA GLU A 157 9.89 -15.95 8.09
C GLU A 157 9.75 -16.50 6.66
N ASN A 158 8.86 -17.49 6.48
CA ASN A 158 8.58 -18.10 5.16
C ASN A 158 7.49 -17.34 4.37
N GLY A 159 6.88 -16.32 4.98
CA GLY A 159 5.91 -15.43 4.35
C GLY A 159 6.56 -14.27 3.60
N LEU A 160 5.73 -13.49 2.94
CA LEU A 160 6.12 -12.21 2.33
C LEU A 160 4.94 -11.24 2.40
N LEU A 161 5.20 -10.03 2.90
CA LEU A 161 4.27 -8.91 2.82
C LEU A 161 4.73 -7.97 1.69
N CYS A 162 3.83 -7.67 0.75
CA CYS A 162 4.06 -6.68 -0.30
C CYS A 162 2.99 -5.60 -0.20
N VAL A 163 3.42 -4.36 -0.02
CA VAL A 163 2.55 -3.19 0.12
C VAL A 163 2.81 -2.25 -1.05
N VAL A 164 1.75 -1.72 -1.65
CA VAL A 164 1.80 -0.72 -2.72
C VAL A 164 0.96 0.47 -2.28
N ILE A 165 1.56 1.65 -2.25
CA ILE A 165 0.93 2.92 -1.86
C ILE A 165 0.97 3.86 -3.06
N ASP A 166 -0.13 3.91 -3.79
CA ASP A 166 -0.33 4.85 -4.90
C ASP A 166 -1.11 6.08 -4.41
N ALA A 167 -0.42 6.86 -3.61
CA ALA A 167 -0.85 8.10 -3.00
C ALA A 167 0.35 9.07 -2.95
N CYS A 168 0.12 10.33 -2.63
CA CYS A 168 1.20 11.27 -2.31
C CYS A 168 0.79 12.24 -1.21
N TYR A 169 1.81 12.72 -0.51
CA TYR A 169 1.63 13.63 0.62
C TYR A 169 1.94 15.09 0.27
N SER A 170 2.32 15.37 -0.96
CA SER A 170 2.57 16.71 -1.47
C SER A 170 1.88 16.92 -2.81
N GLY A 171 0.75 17.55 -2.83
CA GLY A 171 0.01 17.89 -4.04
C GLY A 171 -0.24 19.39 -4.17
N THR A 172 -0.51 19.89 -5.37
CA THR A 172 -0.90 21.29 -5.61
C THR A 172 -2.34 21.59 -5.20
N GLY A 173 -2.89 20.92 -4.21
CA GLY A 173 -4.27 20.90 -3.72
C GLY A 173 -5.05 22.20 -3.61
N SER A 174 -4.85 23.19 -4.48
CA SER A 174 -5.73 24.34 -4.60
C SER A 174 -6.95 23.99 -5.48
N ARG A 175 -8.13 24.30 -4.97
CA ARG A 175 -9.42 24.06 -5.63
C ARG A 175 -9.59 24.87 -6.95
N ASP A 176 -8.71 25.83 -7.24
CA ASP A 176 -8.96 26.90 -8.21
C ASP A 176 -8.08 26.85 -9.46
N GLU A 177 -7.16 25.89 -9.58
CA GLU A 177 -6.35 25.76 -10.77
C GLU A 177 -6.67 24.42 -11.47
N GLU A 178 -7.47 24.50 -12.53
CA GLU A 178 -7.52 23.51 -13.60
C GLU A 178 -6.20 23.63 -14.38
N ASP A 179 -5.10 23.18 -13.77
CA ASP A 179 -3.85 23.10 -14.51
C ASP A 179 -3.88 21.86 -15.41
N ASP A 180 -3.45 22.05 -16.66
CA ASP A 180 -3.23 21.03 -17.70
C ASP A 180 -2.18 19.96 -17.28
N GLU A 181 -1.72 19.98 -16.02
CA GLU A 181 -0.63 19.15 -15.50
C GLU A 181 -1.02 17.75 -15.03
N GLY A 182 -2.31 17.41 -15.09
CA GLY A 182 -2.80 16.08 -14.73
C GLY A 182 -3.35 16.00 -13.30
N ILE A 183 -4.02 14.88 -13.00
CA ILE A 183 -4.66 14.65 -11.70
C ILE A 183 -3.61 14.16 -10.70
N GLU A 184 -3.50 14.83 -9.55
CA GLU A 184 -2.59 14.49 -8.47
C GLU A 184 -3.33 13.81 -7.31
N ARG A 185 -2.65 12.86 -6.63
CA ARG A 185 -3.22 12.02 -5.56
C ARG A 185 -2.82 12.47 -4.16
N GLY A 186 -2.75 13.77 -3.91
CA GLY A 186 -2.40 14.33 -2.61
C GLY A 186 -2.73 15.79 -2.47
N THR A 187 -2.39 16.36 -1.32
CA THR A 187 -2.56 17.78 -1.02
C THR A 187 -1.38 18.32 -0.22
N ARG A 188 -0.99 19.57 -0.49
CA ARG A 188 0.01 20.30 0.33
C ARG A 188 -0.58 20.92 1.59
N LEU A 189 -1.89 20.88 1.73
CA LEU A 189 -2.51 21.31 2.96
C LEU A 189 -2.23 20.26 4.04
N GLY A 190 -1.37 20.59 4.99
CA GLY A 190 -1.15 19.77 6.15
C GLY A 190 -2.40 19.69 7.01
N PHE A 191 -2.71 18.50 7.50
CA PHE A 191 -3.77 18.34 8.49
C PHE A 191 -3.23 18.71 9.86
N SER A 192 -3.52 19.92 10.33
CA SER A 192 -3.06 20.46 11.61
C SER A 192 -4.08 21.38 12.23
N GLU A 193 -4.01 21.55 13.55
CA GLU A 193 -4.93 22.41 14.31
C GLU A 193 -4.87 23.87 13.83
N ASP A 194 -3.70 24.36 13.46
CA ASP A 194 -3.50 25.76 13.04
C ASP A 194 -3.47 25.94 11.51
N GLY A 195 -3.79 24.92 10.74
CA GLY A 195 -3.89 24.98 9.26
C GLY A 195 -2.56 25.25 8.57
N LYS A 196 -1.45 24.75 9.13
CA LYS A 196 -0.12 24.90 8.54
C LYS A 196 -0.04 24.24 7.18
N LEU A 197 0.69 24.88 6.28
CA LEU A 197 1.07 24.26 5.02
C LEU A 197 2.26 23.33 5.24
N PHE A 198 2.19 22.17 4.63
CA PHE A 198 3.30 21.24 4.59
C PHE A 198 4.45 21.80 3.75
N ALA A 199 5.64 21.79 4.32
CA ALA A 199 6.88 22.15 3.64
C ALA A 199 7.83 20.93 3.68
N PRO A 200 7.76 20.03 2.70
CA PRO A 200 8.50 18.80 2.74
C PRO A 200 10.01 19.04 2.71
N ARG A 201 10.75 18.25 3.48
CA ARG A 201 12.20 18.18 3.37
C ARG A 201 12.55 17.46 2.06
N ILE A 202 13.46 18.06 1.29
CA ILE A 202 13.95 17.41 0.06
C ILE A 202 14.97 16.34 0.45
N ASP A 203 14.52 15.09 0.50
CA ASP A 203 15.39 13.94 0.64
C ASP A 203 15.59 13.25 -0.70
N ARG A 204 16.87 13.15 -1.13
CA ARG A 204 17.27 12.50 -2.38
C ARG A 204 18.06 11.21 -2.15
N THR A 205 18.13 10.73 -0.91
CA THR A 205 19.05 9.64 -0.53
C THR A 205 18.66 8.28 -1.12
N GLY A 206 17.46 8.10 -1.63
CA GLY A 206 17.14 6.89 -2.37
C GLY A 206 16.11 6.01 -1.69
N ASN A 207 16.33 4.71 -1.76
CA ASN A 207 15.45 3.71 -1.20
C ASN A 207 15.93 3.34 0.22
N TYR A 208 15.00 2.93 1.07
CA TYR A 208 15.29 2.71 2.47
C TYR A 208 15.30 1.20 2.78
N ALA A 209 16.03 0.86 3.84
CA ALA A 209 16.02 -0.48 4.40
C ALA A 209 15.10 -0.49 5.63
N ILE A 210 14.11 -1.35 5.60
CA ILE A 210 13.26 -1.62 6.76
C ILE A 210 13.97 -2.62 7.68
N GLU A 211 13.88 -2.41 8.98
CA GLU A 211 14.49 -3.31 9.96
C GLU A 211 13.94 -4.73 9.85
N LYS A 212 14.86 -5.71 9.92
CA LYS A 212 14.50 -7.11 10.01
C LYS A 212 13.97 -7.44 11.40
N ILE A 213 12.78 -8.02 11.43
CA ILE A 213 12.20 -8.53 12.67
C ILE A 213 12.50 -10.04 12.76
N PRO A 214 13.15 -10.54 13.82
CA PRO A 214 13.45 -11.98 13.96
C PRO A 214 12.17 -12.83 13.88
N ASN A 215 12.22 -13.92 13.11
CA ASN A 215 11.12 -14.87 12.88
C ASN A 215 9.86 -14.26 12.22
N ALA A 216 9.92 -13.05 11.70
CA ALA A 216 8.86 -12.41 10.95
C ALA A 216 9.13 -12.46 9.44
N ALA A 217 8.09 -12.26 8.65
CA ALA A 217 8.21 -12.18 7.20
C ALA A 217 8.99 -10.93 6.75
N ASP A 218 9.66 -11.05 5.62
CA ASP A 218 10.18 -9.88 4.94
C ASP A 218 9.03 -9.05 4.36
N ILE A 219 9.31 -7.76 4.17
CA ILE A 219 8.37 -6.80 3.61
C ILE A 219 8.99 -6.08 2.41
N ILE A 220 8.14 -5.76 1.45
CA ILE A 220 8.38 -4.84 0.36
C ILE A 220 7.31 -3.76 0.45
N VAL A 221 7.70 -2.50 0.54
CA VAL A 221 6.82 -1.34 0.40
C VAL A 221 7.21 -0.60 -0.87
N LEU A 222 6.23 -0.30 -1.71
CA LEU A 222 6.39 0.48 -2.94
C LEU A 222 5.54 1.73 -2.83
N GLU A 223 6.13 2.88 -3.01
CA GLU A 223 5.47 4.18 -2.96
C GLU A 223 5.58 4.89 -4.29
N ALA A 224 4.50 5.57 -4.68
CA ALA A 224 4.39 6.20 -5.99
C ALA A 224 5.41 7.32 -6.22
N CYS A 225 5.78 8.03 -5.17
CA CYS A 225 6.70 9.15 -5.23
C CYS A 225 7.36 9.40 -3.87
N ARG A 226 8.36 10.27 -3.83
CA ARG A 226 8.96 10.76 -2.58
C ARG A 226 8.02 11.73 -1.88
N ALA A 227 8.18 11.90 -0.56
CA ALA A 227 7.35 12.78 0.26
C ALA A 227 7.24 14.22 -0.27
N TYR A 228 8.29 14.76 -0.92
CA TYR A 228 8.29 16.10 -1.51
C TYR A 228 7.80 16.17 -2.96
N GLN A 229 7.41 15.05 -3.56
CA GLN A 229 6.94 14.95 -4.94
C GLN A 229 5.43 14.66 -4.98
N THR A 230 4.83 14.85 -6.15
CA THR A 230 3.43 14.52 -6.39
C THR A 230 3.29 13.22 -7.16
N SER A 231 2.33 12.37 -6.78
CA SER A 231 1.93 11.22 -7.58
C SER A 231 0.86 11.65 -8.57
N LYS A 232 1.12 11.43 -9.86
CA LYS A 232 0.23 11.76 -10.96
C LYS A 232 -0.50 10.52 -11.49
N GLU A 233 -1.70 10.74 -12.01
CA GLU A 233 -2.38 9.70 -12.77
C GLU A 233 -1.86 9.65 -14.21
N VAL A 234 -1.85 8.45 -14.78
CA VAL A 234 -1.54 8.21 -16.19
C VAL A 234 -2.81 7.88 -16.97
N VAL A 235 -2.88 8.37 -18.22
CA VAL A 235 -4.01 8.06 -19.10
C VAL A 235 -3.58 6.98 -20.09
N LYS A 236 -4.25 5.83 -20.05
CA LYS A 236 -3.99 4.71 -20.96
C LYS A 236 -5.32 4.22 -21.55
N ASN A 237 -5.40 4.23 -22.87
CA ASN A 237 -6.62 3.87 -23.61
C ASN A 237 -7.87 4.68 -23.20
N GLY A 238 -7.69 5.97 -22.90
CA GLY A 238 -8.76 6.88 -22.48
C GLY A 238 -9.24 6.69 -21.05
N LYS A 239 -8.57 5.88 -20.24
CA LYS A 239 -8.85 5.69 -18.81
C LYS A 239 -7.70 6.21 -17.96
N HIS A 240 -8.05 6.79 -16.81
CA HIS A 240 -7.11 7.24 -15.79
C HIS A 240 -6.80 6.12 -14.81
N TYR A 241 -5.51 5.97 -14.49
CA TYR A 241 -4.98 5.05 -13.50
C TYR A 241 -3.91 5.73 -12.68
N GLY A 242 -3.71 5.30 -11.45
CA GLY A 242 -2.53 5.66 -10.69
C GLY A 242 -1.26 5.19 -11.39
N SER A 243 -0.26 6.04 -11.37
CA SER A 243 0.98 5.72 -12.08
C SER A 243 1.66 4.48 -11.54
N LEU A 244 1.80 4.35 -10.21
CA LEU A 244 2.40 3.18 -9.59
C LEU A 244 1.55 1.93 -9.86
N SER A 245 0.22 2.02 -9.68
CA SER A 245 -0.72 0.93 -9.93
C SER A 245 -0.61 0.40 -11.35
N TYR A 246 -0.57 1.28 -12.34
CA TYR A 246 -0.43 0.90 -13.74
C TYR A 246 0.88 0.17 -14.01
N TYR A 247 2.01 0.72 -13.58
CA TYR A 247 3.32 0.14 -13.87
C TYR A 247 3.62 -1.12 -13.07
N VAL A 248 3.12 -1.23 -11.82
CA VAL A 248 3.17 -2.48 -11.03
C VAL A 248 2.51 -3.62 -11.81
N VAL A 249 1.33 -3.37 -12.38
CA VAL A 249 0.63 -4.38 -13.19
C VAL A 249 1.42 -4.75 -14.44
N GLN A 250 2.01 -3.76 -15.15
CA GLN A 250 2.82 -4.03 -16.34
C GLN A 250 3.98 -5.00 -16.03
N VAL A 251 4.67 -4.79 -14.92
CA VAL A 251 5.80 -5.64 -14.51
C VAL A 251 5.31 -6.97 -13.98
N LEU A 252 4.35 -6.96 -13.06
CA LEU A 252 3.89 -8.17 -12.40
C LEU A 252 3.09 -9.10 -13.31
N ASN A 253 2.61 -8.69 -14.47
CA ASN A 253 2.02 -9.62 -15.45
C ASN A 253 3.03 -10.68 -15.94
N SER A 254 4.33 -10.35 -15.98
CA SER A 254 5.39 -11.27 -16.40
C SER A 254 6.32 -11.73 -15.26
N HIS A 255 6.28 -11.07 -14.11
CA HIS A 255 7.12 -11.40 -12.95
C HIS A 255 6.31 -11.93 -11.78
N ARG A 256 6.98 -12.69 -10.90
CA ARG A 256 6.43 -13.08 -9.60
C ARG A 256 6.81 -12.05 -8.54
N ILE A 257 5.95 -11.87 -7.55
CA ILE A 257 6.29 -11.13 -6.32
C ILE A 257 7.25 -12.02 -5.53
N THR A 258 8.50 -11.59 -5.43
CA THR A 258 9.58 -12.35 -4.75
C THR A 258 10.53 -11.39 -4.05
N LYS A 259 11.40 -11.93 -3.20
CA LYS A 259 12.49 -11.18 -2.55
C LYS A 259 13.62 -10.79 -3.52
N ASN A 260 13.65 -11.30 -4.75
CA ASN A 260 14.54 -10.77 -5.79
C ASN A 260 14.03 -9.40 -6.25
N THR A 261 14.89 -8.39 -6.21
CA THR A 261 14.55 -6.98 -6.50
C THR A 261 14.52 -6.65 -7.99
N ASP A 262 14.89 -7.55 -8.90
CA ASP A 262 14.97 -7.26 -10.34
C ASP A 262 13.66 -6.69 -10.89
N TRP A 263 12.52 -7.23 -10.46
CA TRP A 263 11.22 -6.74 -10.88
C TRP A 263 10.91 -5.33 -10.35
N ILE A 264 11.40 -4.98 -9.14
CA ILE A 264 11.25 -3.65 -8.54
C ILE A 264 12.10 -2.64 -9.32
N LEU A 265 13.34 -3.02 -9.66
CA LEU A 265 14.22 -2.18 -10.45
C LEU A 265 13.65 -1.93 -11.86
N GLN A 266 13.09 -2.96 -12.49
CA GLN A 266 12.39 -2.80 -13.77
C GLN A 266 11.17 -1.88 -13.66
N LEU A 267 10.38 -2.00 -12.59
CA LEU A 267 9.25 -1.11 -12.32
C LEU A 267 9.71 0.34 -12.21
N ARG A 268 10.73 0.60 -11.41
CA ARG A 268 11.33 1.93 -11.26
C ARG A 268 11.80 2.50 -12.61
N ASP A 269 12.51 1.72 -13.38
CA ASP A 269 13.06 2.15 -14.68
C ASP A 269 11.95 2.44 -15.70
N LEU A 270 10.85 1.67 -15.68
CA LEU A 270 9.68 1.93 -16.52
C LEU A 270 8.99 3.24 -16.14
N MET A 271 8.76 3.48 -14.84
CA MET A 271 8.17 4.75 -14.37
C MET A 271 9.08 5.93 -14.72
N ALA A 272 10.39 5.80 -14.48
CA ALA A 272 11.36 6.86 -14.79
C ALA A 272 11.48 7.15 -16.30
N SER A 273 11.09 6.23 -17.16
CA SER A 273 11.11 6.40 -18.63
C SER A 273 9.85 7.07 -19.19
N ASP A 274 8.78 7.20 -18.41
CA ASP A 274 7.55 7.87 -18.84
C ASP A 274 7.70 9.40 -18.74
N PRO A 275 7.64 10.15 -19.86
CA PRO A 275 7.76 11.61 -19.84
C PRO A 275 6.69 12.31 -18.97
N ALA A 276 5.52 11.69 -18.78
CA ALA A 276 4.46 12.23 -17.91
C ALA A 276 4.86 12.22 -16.42
N LEU A 277 5.87 11.41 -16.05
CA LEU A 277 6.31 11.22 -14.68
C LEU A 277 7.71 11.80 -14.39
N ILE A 278 8.19 12.76 -15.20
CA ILE A 278 9.56 13.28 -15.14
C ILE A 278 10.00 13.80 -13.76
N ASN A 279 9.05 14.26 -12.95
CA ASN A 279 9.28 14.78 -11.60
C ASN A 279 8.76 13.83 -10.51
N GLN A 280 8.48 12.59 -10.85
CA GLN A 280 7.96 11.57 -9.95
C GLN A 280 8.93 10.40 -9.90
N ASN A 281 9.49 10.13 -8.74
CA ASN A 281 10.40 9.02 -8.52
C ASN A 281 9.77 8.06 -7.52
N MET A 282 9.41 6.86 -7.97
CA MET A 282 8.96 5.84 -7.02
C MET A 282 10.06 5.52 -6.00
N VAL A 283 9.63 5.21 -4.81
CA VAL A 283 10.47 4.74 -3.70
C VAL A 283 10.12 3.28 -3.41
N TYR A 284 11.09 2.52 -2.97
CA TYR A 284 10.85 1.20 -2.41
C TYR A 284 11.62 1.01 -1.13
N GLU A 285 11.03 0.28 -0.22
CA GLU A 285 11.61 -0.10 1.05
C GLU A 285 11.54 -1.60 1.21
N ILE A 286 12.61 -2.21 1.67
CA ILE A 286 12.71 -3.66 1.80
C ILE A 286 13.45 -4.04 3.08
N SER A 287 13.10 -5.21 3.64
CA SER A 287 13.74 -5.74 4.85
C SER A 287 14.74 -6.87 4.61
N PHE A 288 15.20 -7.14 3.37
CA PHE A 288 16.08 -8.27 3.00
C PHE A 288 17.28 -7.87 2.16
#